data_12c83ba62f3979b9c86e83b94d1729bf
#
_entry.id   12c83ba62f3979b9c86e83b94d1729bf
#
_cell.length_a   1.000
_cell.length_b   1.000
_cell.length_c   1.000
_cell.angle_alpha   90.00
_cell.angle_beta   90.00
_cell.angle_gamma   90.00
#
_symmetry.space_group_name_H-M   'P 1'
#
loop_
_entity.id
_entity.type
_entity.pdbx_description
1 polymer ?
#
loop_
_entity_poly.entity_id
_entity_poly.type
_entity_poly.pdbx_seq_one_letter_code
_entity_poly.pdbx_strand_id
1 'polypeptide(L)'
;MLMTAILRIPKEGLESFLAYEDQVIPLQAEHGAVLERRVRTADGTTEVHLVRFPSQAAVDAYMADPRRHEHRGLFEASGAVMEALVVHDVPG
;
A
#
# COMPACT_ATOMS: atom_id res chain seq x y z
N MET A 1 9.85 -3.99 10.81
CA MET A 1 9.99 -2.65 10.20
C MET A 1 8.60 -2.12 9.92
N LEU A 2 8.26 -1.00 10.52
CA LEU A 2 6.95 -0.37 10.36
C LEU A 2 7.00 0.68 9.25
N MET A 3 6.02 0.62 8.35
CA MET A 3 5.90 1.58 7.25
C MET A 3 4.50 2.18 7.25
N THR A 4 4.41 3.44 6.85
CA THR A 4 3.13 4.05 6.52
C THR A 4 3.08 4.34 5.03
N ALA A 5 1.93 4.08 4.41
CA ALA A 5 1.67 4.46 3.04
C ALA A 5 0.49 5.44 3.03
N ILE A 6 0.69 6.56 2.37
CA ILE A 6 -0.34 7.57 2.19
C ILE A 6 -0.69 7.57 0.71
N LEU A 7 -1.94 7.27 0.40
CA LEU A 7 -2.40 7.15 -0.98
C LEU A 7 -3.47 8.20 -1.25
N ARG A 8 -3.23 9.05 -2.25
CA ARG A 8 -4.19 10.05 -2.68
C ARG A 8 -4.79 9.60 -4.00
N ILE A 9 -6.12 9.50 -4.05
CA ILE A 9 -6.85 8.81 -5.11
C ILE A 9 -7.86 9.78 -5.73
N PRO A 10 -7.77 10.08 -7.05
CA PRO A 10 -8.82 10.83 -7.73
C PRO A 10 -10.16 10.07 -7.64
N LYS A 11 -11.26 10.79 -7.52
CA LYS A 11 -12.59 10.17 -7.40
C LYS A 11 -12.88 9.20 -8.55
N GLU A 12 -12.55 9.60 -9.74
CA GLU A 12 -12.75 8.80 -10.95
C GLU A 12 -11.85 7.57 -11.03
N GLY A 13 -10.80 7.51 -10.19
CA GLY A 13 -9.86 6.39 -10.16
C GLY A 13 -10.13 5.38 -9.05
N LEU A 14 -11.15 5.58 -8.23
CA LEU A 14 -11.37 4.76 -7.04
C LEU A 14 -11.58 3.29 -7.39
N GLU A 15 -12.34 2.98 -8.42
CA GLU A 15 -12.61 1.59 -8.81
C GLU A 15 -11.31 0.85 -9.19
N SER A 16 -10.48 1.45 -10.04
CA SER A 16 -9.18 0.88 -10.42
C SER A 16 -8.24 0.75 -9.23
N PHE A 17 -8.26 1.74 -8.33
CA PHE A 17 -7.45 1.70 -7.12
C PHE A 17 -7.84 0.53 -6.21
N LEU A 18 -9.13 0.32 -5.97
CA LEU A 18 -9.62 -0.77 -5.14
C LEU A 18 -9.28 -2.14 -5.77
N ALA A 19 -9.39 -2.26 -7.08
CA ALA A 19 -8.98 -3.47 -7.79
C ALA A 19 -7.48 -3.74 -7.60
N TYR A 20 -6.65 -2.71 -7.63
CA TYR A 20 -5.22 -2.81 -7.37
C TYR A 20 -4.96 -3.32 -5.94
N GLU A 21 -5.60 -2.71 -4.94
CA GLU A 21 -5.45 -3.08 -3.52
C GLU A 21 -5.83 -4.54 -3.28
N ASP A 22 -6.90 -5.02 -3.91
CA ASP A 22 -7.36 -6.40 -3.80
C ASP A 22 -6.29 -7.40 -4.27
N GLN A 23 -5.40 -7.00 -5.16
CA GLN A 23 -4.31 -7.84 -5.67
C GLN A 23 -3.04 -7.73 -4.83
N VAL A 24 -2.67 -6.51 -4.42
CA VAL A 24 -1.36 -6.30 -3.79
C VAL A 24 -1.34 -6.52 -2.29
N ILE A 25 -2.45 -6.31 -1.57
CA ILE A 25 -2.48 -6.54 -0.13
C ILE A 25 -2.22 -8.02 0.20
N PRO A 26 -2.87 -9.00 -0.46
CA PRO A 26 -2.53 -10.39 -0.24
C PRO A 26 -1.08 -10.73 -0.62
N LEU A 27 -0.56 -10.09 -1.65
CA LEU A 27 0.83 -10.30 -2.07
C LEU A 27 1.82 -9.80 -1.01
N GLN A 28 1.55 -8.66 -0.38
CA GLN A 28 2.35 -8.18 0.74
C GLN A 28 2.37 -9.20 1.89
N ALA A 29 1.22 -9.80 2.18
CA ALA A 29 1.11 -10.82 3.22
C ALA A 29 1.97 -12.05 2.92
N GLU A 30 2.10 -12.44 1.65
CA GLU A 30 2.99 -13.54 1.24
C GLU A 30 4.46 -13.22 1.54
N HIS A 31 4.83 -11.95 1.57
CA HIS A 31 6.17 -11.50 1.96
C HIS A 31 6.29 -11.23 3.47
N GLY A 32 5.33 -11.69 4.26
CA GLY A 32 5.35 -11.61 5.70
C GLY A 32 4.83 -10.30 6.27
N ALA A 33 4.27 -9.43 5.44
CA ALA A 33 3.72 -8.16 5.90
C ALA A 33 2.42 -8.37 6.67
N VAL A 34 2.23 -7.54 7.70
CA VAL A 34 0.98 -7.45 8.45
C VAL A 34 0.42 -6.05 8.26
N LEU A 35 -0.78 -5.95 7.69
CA LEU A 35 -1.50 -4.69 7.57
C LEU A 35 -2.14 -4.42 8.93
N GLU A 36 -1.46 -3.61 9.76
CA GLU A 36 -1.91 -3.34 11.12
C GLU A 36 -3.10 -2.41 11.17
N ARG A 37 -3.16 -1.46 10.24
CA ARG A 37 -4.27 -0.52 10.16
C ARG A 37 -4.45 0.00 8.76
N ARG A 38 -5.70 0.15 8.35
CA ARG A 38 -6.10 0.72 7.07
C ARG A 38 -7.26 1.67 7.32
N VAL A 39 -7.08 2.94 7.01
CA VAL A 39 -8.10 3.97 7.21
C VAL A 39 -8.26 4.80 5.94
N ARG A 40 -9.43 5.37 5.76
CA ARG A 40 -9.76 6.14 4.57
C ARG A 40 -10.59 7.36 4.97
N THR A 41 -10.37 8.49 4.28
CA THR A 41 -11.20 9.68 4.47
C THR A 41 -12.64 9.40 4.03
N ALA A 42 -13.59 10.18 4.59
CA ALA A 42 -15.02 9.98 4.31
C ALA A 42 -15.36 10.12 2.82
N ASP A 43 -14.62 11.00 2.11
CA ASP A 43 -14.82 11.20 0.67
C ASP A 43 -14.09 10.16 -0.21
N GLY A 44 -13.31 9.26 0.40
CA GLY A 44 -12.59 8.20 -0.31
C GLY A 44 -11.33 8.64 -1.05
N THR A 45 -10.92 9.91 -0.95
CA THR A 45 -9.81 10.44 -1.75
C THR A 45 -8.44 10.22 -1.14
N THR A 46 -8.37 9.84 0.13
CA THR A 46 -7.08 9.55 0.79
C THR A 46 -7.21 8.29 1.65
N GLU A 47 -6.25 7.40 1.49
CA GLU A 47 -6.16 6.18 2.30
C GLU A 47 -4.80 6.12 2.95
N VAL A 48 -4.75 5.65 4.21
CA VAL A 48 -3.50 5.51 4.96
C VAL A 48 -3.40 4.09 5.48
N HIS A 49 -2.24 3.48 5.24
CA HIS A 49 -1.93 2.14 5.74
C HIS A 49 -0.79 2.20 6.75
N LEU A 50 -0.87 1.37 7.80
CA LEU A 50 0.27 1.02 8.64
C LEU A 50 0.57 -0.45 8.37
N VAL A 51 1.76 -0.72 7.86
CA VAL A 51 2.17 -2.06 7.42
C VAL A 51 3.48 -2.43 8.11
N ARG A 52 3.51 -3.60 8.73
CA ARG A 52 4.74 -4.11 9.35
C ARG A 52 5.31 -5.23 8.49
N PHE A 53 6.53 -5.04 8.02
CA PHE A 53 7.32 -6.07 7.35
C PHE A 53 8.32 -6.69 8.32
N PRO A 54 8.67 -8.00 8.15
CA PRO A 54 9.65 -8.64 9.02
C PRO A 54 11.04 -7.99 8.99
N SER A 55 11.43 -7.42 7.83
CA SER A 55 12.76 -6.88 7.62
C SER A 55 12.82 -6.02 6.37
N GLN A 56 13.90 -5.29 6.18
CA GLN A 56 14.18 -4.58 4.93
C GLN A 56 14.25 -5.56 3.74
N ALA A 57 14.84 -6.73 3.96
CA ALA A 57 14.93 -7.76 2.90
C ALA A 57 13.54 -8.19 2.42
N ALA A 58 12.55 -8.29 3.33
CA ALA A 58 11.18 -8.63 2.96
C ALA A 58 10.52 -7.50 2.14
N VAL A 59 10.77 -6.24 2.50
CA VAL A 59 10.31 -5.09 1.70
C VAL A 59 10.92 -5.15 0.30
N ASP A 60 12.22 -5.35 0.20
CA ASP A 60 12.93 -5.41 -1.08
C ASP A 60 12.41 -6.55 -1.95
N ALA A 61 12.15 -7.73 -1.35
CA ALA A 61 11.61 -8.87 -2.06
C ALA A 61 10.19 -8.60 -2.59
N TYR A 62 9.35 -7.93 -1.80
CA TYR A 62 8.03 -7.52 -2.26
C TYR A 62 8.13 -6.53 -3.42
N MET A 63 8.98 -5.51 -3.29
CA MET A 63 9.15 -4.48 -4.33
C MET A 63 9.66 -5.06 -5.65
N ALA A 64 10.45 -6.13 -5.59
CA ALA A 64 11.01 -6.82 -6.76
C ALA A 64 10.11 -7.94 -7.30
N ASP A 65 9.02 -8.28 -6.63
CA ASP A 65 8.15 -9.38 -7.04
C ASP A 65 7.47 -9.06 -8.38
N PRO A 66 7.66 -9.94 -9.41
CA PRO A 66 7.04 -9.72 -10.73
C PRO A 66 5.52 -9.59 -10.68
N ARG A 67 4.86 -10.26 -9.73
CA ARG A 67 3.40 -10.20 -9.58
C ARG A 67 2.93 -8.80 -9.18
N ARG A 68 3.75 -8.07 -8.42
CA ARG A 68 3.48 -6.67 -8.09
C ARG A 68 3.44 -5.82 -9.37
N HIS A 69 4.35 -6.07 -10.28
CA HIS A 69 4.43 -5.33 -11.54
C HIS A 69 3.28 -5.67 -12.49
N GLU A 70 2.73 -6.88 -12.42
CA GLU A 70 1.58 -7.28 -13.23
C GLU A 70 0.34 -6.42 -12.98
N HIS A 71 0.18 -5.91 -11.75
CA HIS A 71 -0.98 -5.09 -11.37
C HIS A 71 -0.72 -3.59 -11.45
N ARG A 72 0.46 -3.19 -11.88
CA ARG A 72 0.86 -1.79 -11.97
C ARG A 72 -0.07 -0.95 -12.84
N GLY A 73 -0.60 -1.52 -13.90
CA GLY A 73 -1.53 -0.83 -14.79
C GLY A 73 -2.80 -0.36 -14.09
N LEU A 74 -3.29 -1.11 -13.11
CA LEU A 74 -4.45 -0.71 -12.31
C LEU A 74 -4.14 0.53 -11.46
N PHE A 75 -2.96 0.56 -10.85
CA PHE A 75 -2.52 1.72 -10.07
C PHE A 75 -2.36 2.96 -10.96
N GLU A 76 -1.70 2.81 -12.09
CA GLU A 76 -1.51 3.91 -13.05
C GLU A 76 -2.85 4.41 -13.58
N ALA A 77 -3.78 3.51 -13.94
CA ALA A 77 -5.10 3.87 -14.42
C ALA A 77 -5.92 4.63 -13.37
N SER A 78 -5.67 4.38 -12.09
CA SER A 78 -6.37 5.08 -11.01
C SER A 78 -5.97 6.55 -10.89
N GLY A 79 -4.77 6.91 -11.36
CA GLY A 79 -4.21 8.24 -11.13
C GLY A 79 -3.77 8.48 -9.69
N ALA A 80 -3.76 7.45 -8.86
CA ALA A 80 -3.37 7.56 -7.45
C ALA A 80 -1.88 7.90 -7.32
N VAL A 81 -1.56 8.61 -6.23
CA VAL A 81 -0.19 8.94 -5.85
C VAL A 81 0.08 8.35 -4.48
N MET A 82 1.21 7.66 -4.33
CA MET A 82 1.59 7.02 -3.08
C MET A 82 2.86 7.65 -2.51
N GLU A 83 2.82 7.92 -1.20
CA GLU A 83 3.99 8.25 -0.41
C GLU A 83 4.19 7.15 0.62
N ALA A 84 5.38 6.55 0.67
CA ALA A 84 5.70 5.49 1.63
C ALA A 84 6.87 5.92 2.49
N LEU A 85 6.71 5.79 3.81
CA LEU A 85 7.69 6.24 4.80
C LEU A 85 7.94 5.13 5.81
N VAL A 86 9.21 4.96 6.20
CA VAL A 86 9.56 4.14 7.37
C VAL A 86 9.30 4.97 8.61
N VAL A 87 8.57 4.40 9.56
CA VAL A 87 8.15 5.12 10.76
C VAL A 87 8.45 4.30 12.01
N HIS A 88 8.42 4.93 13.16
CA HIS A 88 8.52 4.28 14.46
C HIS A 88 7.59 4.97 15.44
N ASP A 89 7.24 4.27 16.52
CA ASP A 89 6.40 4.84 17.54
C ASP A 89 7.10 6.02 18.22
N VAL A 90 6.33 7.04 18.56
CA VAL A 90 6.80 8.21 19.29
C VAL A 90 6.29 8.09 20.72
N PRO A 91 7.19 8.13 21.73
CA PRO A 91 6.79 8.07 23.15
C PRO A 91 5.94 9.28 23.54
N GLY A 92 4.97 9.07 24.42
CA GLY A 92 4.22 10.18 24.98
C GLY A 92 2.77 9.90 25.20
#